data_b0b5423385fa68daf563359484ae2e9b
#
_entry.id   b0b5423385fa68daf563359484ae2e9b
#
_cell.length_a   1.000
_cell.length_b   1.000
_cell.length_c   1.000
_cell.angle_alpha   90.00
_cell.angle_beta   90.00
_cell.angle_gamma   90.00
#
_symmetry.space_group_name_H-M   'P 1'
#
loop_
_entity.id
_entity.type
_entity.pdbx_description
1 polymer ?
#
loop_
_entity_poly.entity_id
_entity_poly.type
_entity_poly.pdbx_seq_one_letter_code
_entity_poly.pdbx_strand_id
1 'polypeptide(L)'
;MKLVLLKDVKHLGKVGDEVNVKGGFARNYLLPSKSALTPSEENLEIISKMKDELMKKEQEAKEAALAIKEKLSGYKQTYKLQVKEDSDEIFGSVSLQNIADQIKTDDFDIQKKQINLPMGAIKELGTFRANISLHSEVSCDIEIVVEKSEENQESN
;
A
#
# COMPACT_ATOMS: atom_id res chain seq x y z
N MET A 1 2.15 -15.05 33.36
CA MET A 1 3.55 -14.72 33.08
C MET A 1 3.58 -13.46 32.26
N LYS A 2 4.30 -12.46 32.71
CA LYS A 2 4.45 -11.21 31.97
C LYS A 2 5.56 -11.33 30.95
N LEU A 3 5.31 -10.88 29.74
CA LEU A 3 6.25 -10.85 28.62
C LEU A 3 6.11 -9.54 27.86
N VAL A 4 7.14 -9.16 27.15
CA VAL A 4 7.12 -8.02 26.24
C VAL A 4 7.27 -8.53 24.82
N LEU A 5 6.39 -8.08 23.94
CA LEU A 5 6.34 -8.53 22.56
C LEU A 5 7.46 -7.92 21.72
N LEU A 6 8.13 -8.75 20.93
CA LEU A 6 9.12 -8.36 19.91
C LEU A 6 8.53 -8.26 18.50
N LYS A 7 7.35 -8.82 18.32
CA LYS A 7 6.61 -8.83 17.06
C LYS A 7 5.15 -8.61 17.34
N ASP A 8 4.43 -8.10 16.35
CA ASP A 8 2.99 -8.03 16.42
C ASP A 8 2.39 -9.42 16.49
N VAL A 9 1.65 -9.69 17.56
CA VAL A 9 0.97 -10.97 17.75
C VAL A 9 -0.53 -10.72 17.74
N LYS A 10 -1.19 -11.37 16.81
CA LYS A 10 -2.63 -11.27 16.64
C LYS A 10 -3.35 -11.64 17.95
N HIS A 11 -4.25 -10.80 18.40
CA HIS A 11 -5.01 -10.92 19.65
C HIS A 11 -4.25 -10.71 20.95
N LEU A 12 -2.95 -10.37 20.89
CA LEU A 12 -2.15 -10.07 22.08
C LEU A 12 -1.71 -8.61 22.15
N GLY A 13 -1.13 -8.09 21.08
CA GLY A 13 -0.63 -6.72 21.05
C GLY A 13 0.44 -6.49 19.99
N LYS A 14 1.02 -5.31 20.05
CA LYS A 14 2.07 -4.86 19.14
C LYS A 14 3.47 -4.99 19.75
N VAL A 15 4.49 -4.73 18.93
CA VAL A 15 5.88 -4.69 19.37
C VAL A 15 6.04 -3.69 20.52
N GLY A 16 6.66 -4.15 21.61
CA GLY A 16 6.91 -3.36 22.81
C GLY A 16 5.79 -3.36 23.82
N ASP A 17 4.67 -4.02 23.53
CA ASP A 17 3.58 -4.16 24.51
C ASP A 17 3.91 -5.20 25.58
N GLU A 18 3.61 -4.86 26.80
CA GLU A 18 3.68 -5.80 27.92
C GLU A 18 2.38 -6.60 28.01
N VAL A 19 2.50 -7.91 27.90
CA VAL A 19 1.34 -8.82 27.91
C VAL A 19 1.46 -9.84 29.01
N ASN A 20 0.33 -10.20 29.58
CA ASN A 20 0.24 -11.26 30.57
C ASN A 20 -0.43 -12.49 29.95
N VAL A 21 0.35 -13.56 29.81
CA VAL A 21 -0.10 -14.81 29.17
C VAL A 21 0.10 -16.01 30.10
N LYS A 22 -0.57 -17.11 29.78
CA LYS A 22 -0.38 -18.37 30.52
C LYS A 22 1.05 -18.87 30.33
N GLY A 23 1.66 -19.39 31.40
CA GLY A 23 3.04 -19.85 31.37
C GLY A 23 3.34 -20.94 30.31
N GLY A 24 2.37 -21.80 30.02
CA GLY A 24 2.49 -22.81 28.97
C GLY A 24 2.60 -22.19 27.58
N PHE A 25 1.73 -21.24 27.26
CA PHE A 25 1.77 -20.53 25.99
C PHE A 25 3.06 -19.71 25.81
N ALA A 26 3.48 -19.04 26.87
CA ALA A 26 4.74 -18.30 26.88
C ALA A 26 5.96 -19.20 26.57
N ARG A 27 6.09 -20.30 27.28
CA ARG A 27 7.25 -21.21 27.14
C ARG A 27 7.22 -22.06 25.88
N ASN A 28 6.04 -22.46 25.41
CA ASN A 28 5.91 -23.36 24.26
C ASN A 28 5.85 -22.65 22.93
N TYR A 29 5.43 -21.40 22.90
CA TYR A 29 5.22 -20.66 21.66
C TYR A 29 5.97 -19.32 21.63
N LEU A 30 5.69 -18.40 22.54
CA LEU A 30 6.22 -17.04 22.44
C LEU A 30 7.73 -16.94 22.64
N LEU A 31 8.30 -17.66 23.58
CA LEU A 31 9.74 -17.65 23.84
C LEU A 31 10.54 -18.42 22.77
N PRO A 32 10.15 -19.66 22.37
CA PRO A 32 10.87 -20.39 21.33
C PRO A 32 10.83 -19.72 19.97
N SER A 33 9.71 -19.07 19.62
CA SER A 33 9.55 -18.34 18.36
C SER A 33 10.23 -16.96 18.37
N LYS A 34 10.85 -16.57 19.49
CA LYS A 34 11.43 -15.23 19.68
C LYS A 34 10.44 -14.10 19.37
N SER A 35 9.18 -14.33 19.70
CA SER A 35 8.10 -13.34 19.52
C SER A 35 7.90 -12.48 20.75
N ALA A 36 8.41 -12.89 21.89
CA ALA A 36 8.39 -12.15 23.15
C ALA A 36 9.63 -12.44 24.01
N LEU A 37 9.94 -11.54 24.91
CA LEU A 37 10.99 -11.69 25.91
C LEU A 37 10.44 -11.47 27.31
N THR A 38 11.15 -12.00 28.31
CA THR A 38 10.87 -11.69 29.71
C THR A 38 11.20 -10.23 30.01
N PRO A 39 10.42 -9.52 30.85
CA PRO A 39 10.67 -8.13 31.20
C PRO A 39 11.84 -8.03 32.19
N SER A 40 13.07 -8.10 31.66
CA SER A 40 14.28 -7.74 32.40
C SER A 40 14.75 -6.36 31.99
N GLU A 41 15.55 -5.69 32.85
CA GLU A 41 16.07 -4.35 32.56
C GLU A 41 16.81 -4.31 31.20
N GLU A 42 17.68 -5.31 30.94
CA GLU A 42 18.40 -5.44 29.66
C GLU A 42 17.46 -5.63 28.48
N ASN A 43 16.43 -6.44 28.63
CA ASN A 43 15.46 -6.70 27.59
C ASN A 43 14.55 -5.49 27.31
N LEU A 44 14.21 -4.72 28.36
CA LEU A 44 13.44 -3.49 28.22
C LEU A 44 14.21 -2.41 27.45
N GLU A 45 15.51 -2.29 27.65
CA GLU A 45 16.36 -1.38 26.87
C GLU A 45 16.41 -1.77 25.39
N ILE A 46 16.57 -3.06 25.09
CA ILE A 46 16.56 -3.58 23.72
C ILE A 46 15.22 -3.29 23.04
N ILE A 47 14.13 -3.55 23.74
CA ILE A 47 12.77 -3.32 23.24
C ILE A 47 12.51 -1.84 23.01
N SER A 48 12.95 -0.97 23.94
CA SER A 48 12.84 0.48 23.78
C SER A 48 13.56 0.96 22.52
N LYS A 49 14.78 0.50 22.30
CA LYS A 49 15.54 0.82 21.06
C LYS A 49 14.84 0.31 19.81
N MET A 50 14.36 -0.92 19.81
CA MET A 50 13.60 -1.47 18.69
C MET A 50 12.31 -0.70 18.41
N LYS A 51 11.61 -0.29 19.46
CA LYS A 51 10.40 0.52 19.35
C LYS A 51 10.70 1.89 18.75
N ASP A 52 11.76 2.54 19.21
CA ASP A 52 12.19 3.83 18.67
C ASP A 52 12.61 3.73 17.19
N GLU A 53 13.33 2.68 16.82
CA GLU A 53 13.71 2.43 15.43
C GLU A 53 12.47 2.15 14.54
N LEU A 54 11.52 1.38 15.04
CA LEU A 54 10.27 1.12 14.33
C LEU A 54 9.43 2.38 14.17
N MET A 55 9.33 3.19 15.22
CA MET A 55 8.65 4.48 15.15
C MET A 55 9.29 5.43 14.15
N LYS A 56 10.63 5.50 14.11
CA LYS A 56 11.36 6.29 13.12
C LYS A 56 11.09 5.82 11.70
N LYS A 57 11.18 4.50 11.46
CA LYS A 57 10.89 3.92 10.14
C LYS A 57 9.45 4.17 9.70
N GLU A 58 8.50 4.04 10.62
CA GLU A 58 7.10 4.30 10.34
C GLU A 58 6.86 5.78 10.04
N GLN A 59 7.51 6.67 10.78
CA GLN A 59 7.43 8.11 10.54
C GLN A 59 8.08 8.49 9.20
N GLU A 60 9.26 7.97 8.88
CA GLU A 60 9.92 8.17 7.58
C GLU A 60 9.07 7.65 6.42
N ALA A 61 8.47 6.46 6.59
CA ALA A 61 7.55 5.90 5.60
C ALA A 61 6.30 6.77 5.42
N LYS A 62 5.77 7.31 6.50
CA LYS A 62 4.63 8.21 6.48
C LYS A 62 4.97 9.55 5.80
N GLU A 63 6.12 10.12 6.10
CA GLU A 63 6.59 11.35 5.45
C GLU A 63 6.84 11.14 3.95
N ALA A 64 7.45 10.03 3.56
CA ALA A 64 7.62 9.65 2.16
C ALA A 64 6.27 9.47 1.46
N ALA A 65 5.31 8.83 2.12
CA ALA A 65 3.95 8.66 1.61
C ALA A 65 3.23 10.00 1.43
N LEU A 66 3.40 10.92 2.37
CA LEU A 66 2.83 12.27 2.26
C LEU A 66 3.45 13.06 1.10
N ALA A 67 4.76 12.97 0.90
CA ALA A 67 5.44 13.62 -0.22
C ALA A 67 4.94 13.07 -1.57
N ILE A 68 4.73 11.76 -1.68
CA ILE A 68 4.16 11.14 -2.87
C ILE A 68 2.71 11.58 -3.05
N LYS A 69 1.92 11.65 -1.98
CA LYS A 69 0.55 12.14 -2.01
C LYS A 69 0.46 13.56 -2.56
N GLU A 70 1.33 14.46 -2.12
CA GLU A 70 1.37 15.84 -2.63
C GLU A 70 1.68 15.88 -4.13
N LYS A 71 2.63 15.08 -4.59
CA LYS A 71 2.97 14.96 -6.02
C LYS A 71 1.86 14.32 -6.85
N LEU A 72 1.15 13.36 -6.30
CA LEU A 72 0.02 12.71 -6.95
C LEU A 72 -1.29 13.52 -6.85
N SER A 73 -1.35 14.48 -5.96
CA SER A 73 -2.50 15.39 -5.86
C SER A 73 -2.64 16.19 -7.17
N GLY A 74 -3.73 15.97 -7.88
CA GLY A 74 -3.95 16.54 -9.20
C GLY A 74 -3.31 15.79 -10.36
N TYR A 75 -2.71 14.63 -10.11
CA TYR A 75 -2.17 13.77 -11.14
C TYR A 75 -3.29 13.15 -11.98
N LYS A 76 -3.17 13.30 -13.28
CA LYS A 76 -4.08 12.72 -14.25
C LYS A 76 -3.33 11.77 -15.17
N GLN A 77 -3.83 10.57 -15.30
CA GLN A 77 -3.40 9.66 -16.34
C GLN A 77 -4.38 9.69 -17.50
N THR A 78 -3.88 9.93 -18.69
CA THR A 78 -4.68 9.90 -19.90
C THR A 78 -4.29 8.69 -20.73
N TYR A 79 -5.26 7.84 -20.99
CA TYR A 79 -5.11 6.68 -21.89
C TYR A 79 -5.87 6.96 -23.16
N LYS A 80 -5.17 6.90 -24.28
CA LYS A 80 -5.77 6.97 -25.61
C LYS A 80 -5.90 5.57 -26.18
N LEU A 81 -7.11 5.09 -26.29
CA LEU A 81 -7.43 3.73 -26.70
C LEU A 81 -8.43 3.74 -27.85
N GLN A 82 -8.34 2.73 -28.68
CA GLN A 82 -9.31 2.53 -29.74
C GLN A 82 -10.64 2.08 -29.15
N VAL A 83 -11.72 2.56 -29.74
CA VAL A 83 -13.09 2.29 -29.34
C VAL A 83 -13.77 1.44 -30.40
N LYS A 84 -14.68 0.58 -29.98
CA LYS A 84 -15.53 -0.19 -30.90
C LYS A 84 -16.47 0.77 -31.64
N GLU A 85 -16.74 0.48 -32.91
CA GLU A 85 -17.42 1.40 -33.82
C GLU A 85 -18.81 1.84 -33.38
N ASP A 86 -19.55 1.04 -32.64
CA ASP A 86 -20.93 1.33 -32.24
C ASP A 86 -21.13 1.47 -30.73
N SER A 87 -20.06 1.61 -29.96
CA SER A 87 -20.18 1.70 -28.50
C SER A 87 -19.06 2.54 -27.89
N ASP A 88 -19.26 2.99 -26.67
CA ASP A 88 -18.22 3.66 -25.88
C ASP A 88 -17.23 2.67 -25.24
N GLU A 89 -17.34 1.39 -25.58
CA GLU A 89 -16.42 0.36 -25.11
C GLU A 89 -15.10 0.42 -25.86
N ILE A 90 -14.02 0.40 -25.10
CA ILE A 90 -12.65 0.37 -25.65
C ILE A 90 -12.26 -1.06 -26.04
N PHE A 91 -11.36 -1.15 -27.03
CA PHE A 91 -10.68 -2.40 -27.32
C PHE A 91 -9.69 -2.72 -26.19
N GLY A 92 -9.93 -3.81 -25.48
CA GLY A 92 -9.16 -4.18 -24.31
C GLY A 92 -9.69 -3.56 -23.02
N SER A 93 -8.83 -3.41 -22.06
CA SER A 93 -9.16 -2.83 -20.76
C SER A 93 -7.94 -2.17 -20.12
N VAL A 94 -8.17 -1.11 -19.35
CA VAL A 94 -7.14 -0.54 -18.48
C VAL A 94 -7.18 -1.29 -17.15
N SER A 95 -6.17 -2.12 -16.91
CA SER A 95 -6.05 -2.89 -15.70
C SER A 95 -5.22 -2.17 -14.63
N LEU A 96 -5.31 -2.64 -13.40
CA LEU A 96 -4.45 -2.17 -12.30
C LEU A 96 -2.95 -2.26 -12.65
N GLN A 97 -2.58 -3.27 -13.44
CA GLN A 97 -1.20 -3.45 -13.89
C GLN A 97 -0.76 -2.29 -14.80
N ASN A 98 -1.60 -1.92 -15.77
CA ASN A 98 -1.30 -0.81 -16.68
C ASN A 98 -1.15 0.52 -15.93
N ILE A 99 -2.00 0.76 -14.96
CA ILE A 99 -1.94 1.95 -14.11
C ILE A 99 -0.64 1.95 -13.28
N ALA A 100 -0.30 0.83 -12.67
CA ALA A 100 0.92 0.69 -11.89
C ALA A 100 2.17 0.89 -12.74
N ASP A 101 2.22 0.31 -13.92
CA ASP A 101 3.35 0.42 -14.83
C ASP A 101 3.53 1.87 -15.34
N GLN A 102 2.44 2.56 -15.61
CA GLN A 102 2.47 3.97 -16.02
C GLN A 102 2.98 4.86 -14.86
N ILE A 103 2.51 4.64 -13.66
CA ILE A 103 2.95 5.39 -12.48
C ILE A 103 4.44 5.15 -12.19
N LYS A 104 4.93 3.92 -12.37
CA LYS A 104 6.37 3.63 -12.24
C LYS A 104 7.23 4.36 -13.26
N THR A 105 6.72 4.57 -14.46
CA THR A 105 7.40 5.35 -15.50
C THR A 105 7.60 6.81 -15.07
N ASP A 106 6.73 7.33 -14.25
CA ASP A 106 6.75 8.68 -13.69
C ASP A 106 7.55 8.80 -12.37
N ASP A 107 8.46 7.87 -12.10
CA ASP A 107 9.35 7.82 -10.91
C ASP A 107 8.64 7.58 -9.57
N PHE A 108 7.43 7.06 -9.58
CA PHE A 108 6.74 6.67 -8.36
C PHE A 108 6.81 5.15 -8.16
N ASP A 109 7.33 4.71 -7.03
CA ASP A 109 7.37 3.29 -6.67
C ASP A 109 6.04 2.86 -6.01
N ILE A 110 5.03 2.68 -6.85
CA ILE A 110 3.71 2.23 -6.42
C ILE A 110 3.46 0.82 -6.94
N GLN A 111 3.11 -0.06 -6.02
CA GLN A 111 2.79 -1.43 -6.34
C GLN A 111 1.30 -1.59 -6.70
N LYS A 112 1.01 -2.54 -7.57
CA LYS A 112 -0.37 -2.91 -7.94
C LYS A 112 -1.30 -3.13 -6.73
N LYS A 113 -0.77 -3.68 -5.65
CA LYS A 113 -1.51 -3.94 -4.41
C LYS A 113 -1.99 -2.67 -3.70
N GLN A 114 -1.33 -1.55 -3.96
CA GLN A 114 -1.65 -0.26 -3.36
C GLN A 114 -2.73 0.49 -4.14
N ILE A 115 -3.02 0.07 -5.36
CA ILE A 115 -4.01 0.69 -6.23
C ILE A 115 -5.34 -0.03 -6.09
N ASN A 116 -6.38 0.71 -5.77
CA ASN A 116 -7.74 0.21 -5.68
C ASN A 116 -8.62 0.89 -6.72
N LEU A 117 -9.20 0.11 -7.62
CA LEU A 117 -10.22 0.54 -8.57
C LEU A 117 -11.57 0.01 -8.11
N PRO A 118 -12.48 0.87 -7.66
CA PRO A 118 -13.81 0.43 -7.19
C PRO A 118 -14.62 -0.31 -8.26
N MET A 119 -14.39 0.04 -9.52
CA MET A 119 -15.10 -0.52 -10.66
C MET A 119 -14.35 -1.66 -11.35
N GLY A 120 -13.15 -2.01 -10.87
CA GLY A 120 -12.30 -2.99 -11.53
C GLY A 120 -11.63 -2.44 -12.80
N ALA A 121 -11.34 -3.32 -13.76
CA ALA A 121 -10.73 -2.91 -15.02
C ALA A 121 -11.64 -1.95 -15.81
N ILE A 122 -11.05 -0.87 -16.34
CA ILE A 122 -11.78 0.13 -17.10
C ILE A 122 -11.94 -0.35 -18.54
N LYS A 123 -13.17 -0.40 -19.02
CA LYS A 123 -13.52 -0.86 -20.37
C LYS A 123 -14.27 0.17 -21.22
N GLU A 124 -14.59 1.30 -20.63
CA GLU A 124 -15.37 2.36 -21.28
C GLU A 124 -14.61 3.68 -21.26
N LEU A 125 -15.01 4.59 -22.16
CA LEU A 125 -14.49 5.95 -22.17
C LEU A 125 -15.01 6.72 -20.96
N GLY A 126 -14.23 7.65 -20.48
CA GLY A 126 -14.63 8.55 -19.43
C GLY A 126 -13.53 8.84 -18.41
N THR A 127 -13.92 9.54 -17.38
CA THR A 127 -13.05 9.88 -16.24
C THR A 127 -13.36 8.97 -15.07
N PHE A 128 -12.36 8.29 -14.57
CA PHE A 128 -12.46 7.37 -13.44
C PHE A 128 -11.50 7.81 -12.34
N ARG A 129 -11.80 7.41 -11.13
CA ARG A 129 -10.93 7.66 -9.98
C ARG A 129 -10.38 6.34 -9.45
N ALA A 130 -9.08 6.32 -9.24
CA ALA A 130 -8.40 5.23 -8.55
C ALA A 130 -7.89 5.71 -7.20
N ASN A 131 -8.10 4.92 -6.18
CA ASN A 131 -7.56 5.19 -4.85
C ASN A 131 -6.22 4.47 -4.70
N ILE A 132 -5.20 5.22 -4.31
CA ILE A 132 -3.87 4.69 -4.04
C ILE A 132 -3.61 4.75 -2.54
N SER A 133 -3.41 3.60 -1.95
CA SER A 133 -3.04 3.46 -0.54
C SER A 133 -1.51 3.46 -0.41
N LEU A 134 -0.96 4.58 -0.03
CA LEU A 134 0.50 4.76 0.13
C LEU A 134 1.00 4.26 1.49
N HIS A 135 0.18 4.44 2.50
CA HIS A 135 0.43 4.00 3.87
C HIS A 135 -0.89 3.61 4.53
N SER A 136 -0.86 2.94 5.67
CA SER A 136 -2.08 2.59 6.41
C SER A 136 -2.97 3.79 6.73
N GLU A 137 -2.38 4.97 6.90
CA GLU A 137 -3.07 6.23 7.20
C GLU A 137 -3.04 7.24 6.04
N VAL A 138 -2.31 6.96 4.97
CA VAL A 138 -2.12 7.87 3.84
C VAL A 138 -2.63 7.24 2.56
N SER A 139 -3.64 7.84 1.99
CA SER A 139 -4.18 7.47 0.68
C SER A 139 -4.38 8.71 -0.18
N CYS A 140 -4.35 8.52 -1.48
CA CYS A 140 -4.66 9.58 -2.44
C CYS A 140 -5.50 9.02 -3.58
N ASP A 141 -6.25 9.91 -4.21
CA ASP A 141 -7.02 9.59 -5.40
C ASP A 141 -6.35 10.21 -6.62
N ILE A 142 -6.26 9.42 -7.68
CA ILE A 142 -5.82 9.90 -8.99
C ILE A 142 -6.96 9.83 -9.99
N GLU A 143 -6.95 10.74 -10.93
CA GLU A 143 -7.90 10.71 -12.05
C GLU A 143 -7.31 9.94 -13.22
N ILE A 144 -8.11 9.05 -13.77
CA ILE A 144 -7.79 8.29 -14.96
C ILE A 144 -8.78 8.69 -16.04
N VAL A 145 -8.26 9.30 -17.08
CA VAL A 145 -9.06 9.71 -18.23
C VAL A 145 -8.81 8.75 -19.37
N VAL A 146 -9.85 8.13 -19.86
CA VAL A 146 -9.80 7.27 -21.04
C VAL A 146 -10.45 8.00 -22.18
N GLU A 147 -9.67 8.29 -23.20
CA GLU A 147 -10.10 8.99 -24.39
C GLU A 147 -10.01 8.09 -25.62
N LYS A 148 -10.83 8.41 -26.63
CA LYS A 148 -10.74 7.77 -27.92
C LYS A 148 -9.40 8.11 -28.56
N SER A 149 -8.68 7.10 -28.99
CA SER A 149 -7.49 7.30 -29.81
C SER A 149 -7.91 7.80 -31.18
N GLU A 150 -7.55 9.03 -31.49
CA GLU A 150 -7.61 9.55 -32.87
C GLU A 150 -6.34 9.11 -33.65
N GLU A 151 -6.09 7.82 -33.73
CA GLU A 151 -5.17 7.39 -34.77
C GLU A 151 -5.82 7.64 -36.11
N ASN A 152 -5.34 8.67 -36.77
CA ASN A 152 -5.55 8.81 -38.19
C ASN A 152 -5.17 7.48 -38.80
N GLN A 153 -6.13 6.84 -39.37
CA GLN A 153 -5.88 5.76 -40.32
C GLN A 153 -5.19 6.34 -41.55
N GLU A 154 -3.99 6.82 -41.38
CA GLU A 154 -3.07 6.92 -42.53
C GLU A 154 -2.43 5.56 -42.72
N SER A 155 -3.28 4.61 -43.00
CA SER A 155 -2.84 3.36 -43.56
C SER A 155 -2.67 3.57 -45.07
N ASN A 156 -1.51 3.83 -45.44
CA ASN A 156 -1.09 3.55 -46.78
C ASN A 156 -0.39 2.20 -46.85
#